data_1603c9973e3708538102280701cae630
#
_entry.id   1603c9973e3708538102280701cae630
#
_cell.length_a   1.000
_cell.length_b   1.000
_cell.length_c   1.000
_cell.angle_alpha   90.00
_cell.angle_beta   90.00
_cell.angle_gamma   90.00
#
_symmetry.space_group_name_H-M   'P 1'
#
loop_
_entity.id
_entity.type
_entity.pdbx_description
1 polymer ?
#
loop_
_entity_poly.entity_id
_entity_poly.type
_entity_poly.pdbx_seq_one_letter_code
_entity_poly.pdbx_strand_id
1 'polypeptide(L)'
;MYKRQVFNGFNGFAGVSPPQVFGVSWRDPKPFYYLSLFCALGFYLAVLYGSRSSYGLALQATRDNARRMNALGYNVTAIRLFAYLLAGVIAGTAGILLVWFNGRISPGSVGVDVVIDILVIAVVGGLRHPVGPFLGAIAFVLLENFAIDLIDRERFNTVIGLAFLLVVLFSPDGLLGIWQRLKPRLLPKRRSANQSQIKPANPATTNHQSGD
;
A
#
# COMPACT_ATOMS: atom_id res chain seq x y z
N MET A 1 -32.78 20.90 -10.15
CA MET A 1 -32.49 21.96 -9.17
C MET A 1 -32.57 21.53 -7.70
N TYR A 2 -33.23 20.41 -7.37
CA TYR A 2 -33.47 19.97 -5.96
C TYR A 2 -32.24 19.41 -5.21
N LYS A 3 -31.23 18.89 -5.91
CA LYS A 3 -30.06 18.28 -5.26
C LYS A 3 -29.06 19.27 -4.63
N ARG A 4 -29.13 20.55 -4.97
CA ARG A 4 -28.22 21.57 -4.40
C ARG A 4 -28.57 21.99 -2.97
N GLN A 5 -29.81 21.81 -2.55
CA GLN A 5 -30.27 22.26 -1.22
C GLN A 5 -30.02 21.22 -0.12
N VAL A 6 -30.00 19.93 -0.45
CA VAL A 6 -29.82 18.86 0.55
C VAL A 6 -28.38 18.77 1.05
N PHE A 7 -27.39 19.12 0.22
CA PHE A 7 -25.96 18.99 0.56
C PHE A 7 -25.24 20.35 0.66
N ASN A 8 -25.95 21.45 0.88
CA ASN A 8 -25.37 22.80 0.98
C ASN A 8 -24.42 23.18 -0.19
N GLY A 9 -24.66 22.58 -1.35
CA GLY A 9 -23.90 22.79 -2.59
C GLY A 9 -22.46 22.25 -2.48
N PHE A 10 -21.51 23.00 -3.05
CA PHE A 10 -20.10 22.65 -3.07
C PHE A 10 -19.41 22.85 -1.68
N ASN A 11 -20.00 23.63 -0.79
CA ASN A 11 -19.46 23.92 0.53
C ASN A 11 -19.58 22.73 1.51
N GLY A 12 -20.50 21.79 1.24
CA GLY A 12 -20.71 20.61 2.09
C GLY A 12 -21.23 20.94 3.49
N PHE A 13 -21.01 20.01 4.41
CA PHE A 13 -21.38 20.15 5.83
C PHE A 13 -20.16 20.54 6.65
N ALA A 14 -20.29 21.63 7.40
CA ALA A 14 -19.31 22.09 8.38
C ALA A 14 -19.75 21.73 9.81
N GLY A 15 -18.82 21.72 10.76
CA GLY A 15 -19.11 21.46 12.16
C GLY A 15 -19.18 19.97 12.52
N VAL A 16 -18.65 19.09 11.67
CA VAL A 16 -18.50 17.67 12.00
C VAL A 16 -17.38 17.53 13.03
N SER A 17 -17.78 17.22 14.27
CA SER A 17 -16.83 16.98 15.36
C SER A 17 -16.86 15.52 15.79
N PRO A 18 -15.72 14.96 16.21
CA PRO A 18 -15.68 13.62 16.76
C PRO A 18 -16.52 13.55 18.04
N PRO A 19 -17.16 12.40 18.34
CA PRO A 19 -17.91 12.23 19.56
C PRO A 19 -16.99 12.35 20.78
N GLN A 20 -17.47 12.98 21.85
CA GLN A 20 -16.77 13.00 23.13
C GLN A 20 -16.95 11.62 23.79
N VAL A 21 -15.91 10.81 23.80
CA VAL A 21 -15.92 9.49 24.42
C VAL A 21 -14.91 9.50 25.56
N PHE A 22 -15.30 9.07 26.75
CA PHE A 22 -14.49 9.04 27.97
C PHE A 22 -14.01 10.42 28.48
N GLY A 23 -14.75 11.50 28.22
CA GLY A 23 -14.37 12.84 28.69
C GLY A 23 -13.15 13.46 27.97
N VAL A 24 -12.64 12.81 26.94
CA VAL A 24 -11.55 13.32 26.11
C VAL A 24 -12.14 13.99 24.88
N SER A 25 -11.76 15.25 24.67
CA SER A 25 -12.11 15.97 23.44
C SER A 25 -11.17 15.52 22.31
N TRP A 26 -11.66 14.59 21.48
CA TRP A 26 -10.92 14.09 20.32
C TRP A 26 -10.66 15.15 19.24
N ARG A 27 -11.12 16.38 19.48
CA ARG A 27 -10.83 17.53 18.63
C ARG A 27 -9.45 18.15 18.91
N ASP A 28 -8.87 17.86 20.07
CA ASP A 28 -7.54 18.35 20.41
C ASP A 28 -6.49 17.60 19.56
N PRO A 29 -5.45 18.31 19.05
CA PRO A 29 -4.49 17.72 18.13
C PRO A 29 -3.71 16.54 18.72
N LYS A 30 -3.45 16.56 20.04
CA LYS A 30 -2.71 15.49 20.72
C LYS A 30 -3.47 14.16 20.78
N PRO A 31 -4.69 14.06 21.36
CA PRO A 31 -5.43 12.80 21.39
C PRO A 31 -5.82 12.32 19.99
N PHE A 32 -6.11 13.22 19.06
CA PHE A 32 -6.40 12.85 17.67
C PHE A 32 -5.20 12.21 16.99
N TYR A 33 -3.99 12.73 17.22
CA TYR A 33 -2.76 12.13 16.70
C TYR A 33 -2.58 10.68 17.17
N TYR A 34 -2.76 10.43 18.48
CA TYR A 34 -2.64 9.07 19.01
C TYR A 34 -3.72 8.12 18.47
N LEU A 35 -4.93 8.61 18.29
CA LEU A 35 -6.02 7.83 17.69
C LEU A 35 -5.70 7.43 16.26
N SER A 36 -5.27 8.39 15.43
CA SER A 36 -4.91 8.13 14.04
C SER A 36 -3.71 7.20 13.92
N LEU A 37 -2.71 7.37 14.78
CA LEU A 37 -1.54 6.49 14.85
C LEU A 37 -1.92 5.06 15.25
N PHE A 38 -2.80 4.91 16.24
CA PHE A 38 -3.29 3.60 16.68
C PHE A 38 -4.07 2.89 15.57
N CYS A 39 -4.97 3.60 14.88
CA CYS A 39 -5.70 3.06 13.72
C CYS A 39 -4.74 2.65 12.60
N ALA A 40 -3.78 3.51 12.24
CA ALA A 40 -2.82 3.24 11.18
C ALA A 40 -1.96 2.01 11.52
N LEU A 41 -1.45 1.92 12.75
CA LEU A 41 -0.67 0.78 13.22
C LEU A 41 -1.51 -0.50 13.27
N GLY A 42 -2.75 -0.42 13.76
CA GLY A 42 -3.68 -1.55 13.82
C GLY A 42 -3.97 -2.12 12.44
N PHE A 43 -4.30 -1.27 11.47
CA PHE A 43 -4.52 -1.70 10.09
C PHE A 43 -3.24 -2.22 9.42
N TYR A 44 -2.11 -1.59 9.69
CA TYR A 44 -0.83 -2.10 9.20
C TYR A 44 -0.56 -3.53 9.70
N LEU A 45 -0.73 -3.78 10.99
CA LEU A 45 -0.56 -5.11 11.58
C LEU A 45 -1.58 -6.10 11.03
N ALA A 46 -2.85 -5.70 10.85
CA ALA A 46 -3.89 -6.53 10.27
C ALA A 46 -3.55 -6.96 8.83
N VAL A 47 -3.08 -6.02 7.99
CA VAL A 47 -2.64 -6.31 6.62
C VAL A 47 -1.40 -7.20 6.63
N LEU A 48 -0.44 -6.94 7.51
CA LEU A 48 0.78 -7.75 7.62
C LEU A 48 0.46 -9.19 8.05
N TYR A 49 -0.40 -9.36 9.05
CA TYR A 49 -0.86 -10.67 9.51
C TYR A 49 -1.66 -11.39 8.41
N GLY A 50 -2.60 -10.69 7.78
CA GLY A 50 -3.40 -11.23 6.67
C GLY A 50 -2.54 -11.67 5.49
N SER A 51 -1.51 -10.89 5.13
CA SER A 51 -0.61 -11.22 4.01
C SER A 51 0.25 -12.46 4.25
N ARG A 52 0.52 -12.80 5.52
CA ARG A 52 1.28 -13.99 5.92
C ARG A 52 0.40 -15.21 6.19
N SER A 53 -0.91 -15.05 6.24
CA SER A 53 -1.87 -16.12 6.45
C SER A 53 -2.08 -16.96 5.18
N SER A 54 -2.73 -18.12 5.32
CA SER A 54 -3.16 -18.96 4.19
C SER A 54 -4.06 -18.20 3.21
N TYR A 55 -4.85 -17.24 3.72
CA TYR A 55 -5.65 -16.35 2.88
C TYR A 55 -4.78 -15.45 2.01
N GLY A 56 -3.72 -14.86 2.56
CA GLY A 56 -2.78 -14.03 1.79
C GLY A 56 -2.09 -14.81 0.67
N LEU A 57 -1.71 -16.06 0.93
CA LEU A 57 -1.16 -16.96 -0.10
C LEU A 57 -2.19 -17.27 -1.19
N ALA A 58 -3.45 -17.56 -0.80
CA ALA A 58 -4.53 -17.79 -1.76
C ALA A 58 -4.83 -16.55 -2.61
N LEU A 59 -4.79 -15.36 -2.00
CA LEU A 59 -4.99 -14.09 -2.72
C LEU A 59 -3.87 -13.84 -3.74
N GLN A 60 -2.60 -14.10 -3.39
CA GLN A 60 -1.47 -14.00 -4.31
C GLN A 60 -1.59 -15.02 -5.45
N ALA A 61 -1.89 -16.28 -5.14
CA ALA A 61 -2.08 -17.33 -6.14
C ALA A 61 -3.25 -17.00 -7.10
N THR A 62 -4.32 -16.39 -6.59
CA THR A 62 -5.44 -15.90 -7.40
C THR A 62 -5.03 -14.75 -8.34
N ARG A 63 -4.11 -13.90 -7.91
CA ARG A 63 -3.52 -12.85 -8.76
C ARG A 63 -2.70 -13.44 -9.89
N ASP A 64 -1.88 -14.45 -9.59
CA ASP A 64 -0.97 -15.07 -10.57
C ASP A 64 -1.73 -15.90 -11.59
N ASN A 65 -2.68 -16.74 -11.16
CA ASN A 65 -3.48 -17.57 -12.06
C ASN A 65 -4.85 -17.95 -11.44
N ALA A 66 -5.87 -17.15 -11.72
CA ALA A 66 -7.23 -17.37 -11.24
C ALA A 66 -7.86 -18.68 -11.76
N ARG A 67 -7.53 -19.10 -13.00
CA ARG A 67 -8.08 -20.34 -13.58
C ARG A 67 -7.56 -21.58 -12.86
N ARG A 68 -6.26 -21.59 -12.51
CA ARG A 68 -5.65 -22.68 -11.75
C ARG A 68 -6.26 -22.78 -10.35
N MET A 69 -6.50 -21.65 -9.68
CA MET A 69 -7.15 -21.64 -8.37
C MET A 69 -8.55 -22.21 -8.41
N ASN A 70 -9.35 -21.85 -9.43
CA ASN A 70 -10.68 -22.44 -9.63
C ASN A 70 -10.61 -23.95 -9.87
N ALA A 71 -9.65 -24.42 -10.66
CA ALA A 71 -9.46 -25.85 -10.92
C ALA A 71 -9.07 -26.63 -9.65
N LEU A 72 -8.40 -25.98 -8.69
CA LEU A 72 -8.09 -26.53 -7.36
C LEU A 72 -9.26 -26.47 -6.38
N GLY A 73 -10.44 -25.97 -6.80
CA GLY A 73 -11.64 -25.90 -5.97
C GLY A 73 -11.75 -24.63 -5.11
N TYR A 74 -10.85 -23.67 -5.24
CA TYR A 74 -10.95 -22.39 -4.50
C TYR A 74 -11.98 -21.45 -5.13
N ASN A 75 -12.83 -20.85 -4.30
CA ASN A 75 -13.75 -19.81 -4.75
C ASN A 75 -13.01 -18.47 -4.90
N VAL A 76 -12.51 -18.20 -6.11
CA VAL A 76 -11.75 -16.98 -6.45
C VAL A 76 -12.55 -15.71 -6.19
N THR A 77 -13.87 -15.74 -6.45
CA THR A 77 -14.77 -14.60 -6.22
C THR A 77 -14.86 -14.26 -4.74
N ALA A 78 -15.02 -15.25 -3.86
CA ALA A 78 -15.08 -15.04 -2.42
C ALA A 78 -13.74 -14.48 -1.88
N ILE A 79 -12.61 -14.99 -2.35
CA ILE A 79 -11.27 -14.49 -1.96
C ILE A 79 -11.12 -13.01 -2.31
N ARG A 80 -11.51 -12.63 -3.53
CA ARG A 80 -11.45 -11.23 -3.97
C ARG A 80 -12.42 -10.34 -3.21
N LEU A 81 -13.67 -10.81 -3.01
CA LEU A 81 -14.68 -10.05 -2.28
C LEU A 81 -14.23 -9.71 -0.87
N PHE A 82 -13.64 -10.67 -0.16
CA PHE A 82 -13.13 -10.44 1.19
C PHE A 82 -11.97 -9.40 1.19
N ALA A 83 -11.08 -9.44 0.20
CA ALA A 83 -10.02 -8.43 0.05
C ALA A 83 -10.60 -7.02 -0.18
N TYR A 84 -11.63 -6.89 -1.03
CA TYR A 84 -12.32 -5.62 -1.25
C TYR A 84 -13.05 -5.12 -0.01
N LEU A 85 -13.70 -5.99 0.75
CA LEU A 85 -14.34 -5.61 2.01
C LEU A 85 -13.32 -5.05 3.01
N LEU A 86 -12.19 -5.73 3.14
CA LEU A 86 -11.13 -5.28 4.04
C LEU A 86 -10.54 -3.93 3.61
N ALA A 87 -10.28 -3.76 2.32
CA ALA A 87 -9.85 -2.47 1.76
C ALA A 87 -10.90 -1.37 1.98
N GLY A 88 -12.19 -1.69 1.82
CA GLY A 88 -13.30 -0.77 2.07
C GLY A 88 -13.39 -0.32 3.53
N VAL A 89 -13.18 -1.22 4.48
CA VAL A 89 -13.14 -0.89 5.92
C VAL A 89 -11.97 0.05 6.23
N ILE A 90 -10.79 -0.23 5.69
CA ILE A 90 -9.61 0.63 5.87
C ILE A 90 -9.87 2.02 5.28
N ALA A 91 -10.36 2.09 4.05
CA ALA A 91 -10.66 3.35 3.38
C ALA A 91 -11.76 4.14 4.11
N GLY A 92 -12.82 3.45 4.57
CA GLY A 92 -13.92 4.08 5.32
C GLY A 92 -13.44 4.70 6.65
N THR A 93 -12.63 3.98 7.40
CA THR A 93 -12.05 4.52 8.65
C THR A 93 -11.10 5.68 8.40
N ALA A 94 -10.27 5.62 7.36
CA ALA A 94 -9.41 6.73 6.95
C ALA A 94 -10.25 7.97 6.57
N GLY A 95 -11.35 7.77 5.84
CA GLY A 95 -12.29 8.84 5.49
C GLY A 95 -12.93 9.50 6.71
N ILE A 96 -13.34 8.71 7.72
CA ILE A 96 -13.89 9.24 8.98
C ILE A 96 -12.85 10.09 9.71
N LEU A 97 -11.62 9.61 9.84
CA LEU A 97 -10.53 10.36 10.46
C LEU A 97 -10.24 11.66 9.71
N LEU A 98 -10.25 11.63 8.38
CA LEU A 98 -10.05 12.82 7.55
C LEU A 98 -11.14 13.87 7.77
N VAL A 99 -12.41 13.44 7.86
CA VAL A 99 -13.55 14.33 8.14
C VAL A 99 -13.44 14.93 9.54
N TRP A 100 -13.06 14.16 10.53
CA TRP A 100 -12.85 14.68 11.90
C TRP A 100 -11.68 15.65 11.98
N PHE A 101 -10.62 15.41 11.24
CA PHE A 101 -9.47 16.31 11.17
C PHE A 101 -9.83 17.66 10.53
N ASN A 102 -10.51 17.61 9.39
CA ASN A 102 -10.91 18.82 8.66
C ASN A 102 -12.12 19.54 9.30
N GLY A 103 -12.90 18.85 10.14
CA GLY A 103 -14.14 19.38 10.74
C GLY A 103 -15.26 19.64 9.73
N ARG A 104 -15.09 19.21 8.48
CA ARG A 104 -16.06 19.39 7.39
C ARG A 104 -15.96 18.27 6.37
N ILE A 105 -17.08 18.01 5.70
CA ILE A 105 -17.15 17.12 4.55
C ILE A 105 -17.70 17.90 3.36
N SER A 106 -17.01 17.91 2.24
CA SER A 106 -17.46 18.56 1.01
C SER A 106 -17.28 17.62 -0.18
N PRO A 107 -18.02 17.79 -1.29
CA PRO A 107 -17.80 17.02 -2.50
C PRO A 107 -16.37 17.14 -3.04
N GLY A 108 -15.68 18.26 -2.80
CA GLY A 108 -14.29 18.46 -3.17
C GLY A 108 -13.29 17.56 -2.40
N SER A 109 -13.67 17.06 -1.20
CA SER A 109 -12.83 16.11 -0.44
C SER A 109 -12.72 14.73 -1.10
N VAL A 110 -13.55 14.46 -2.10
CA VAL A 110 -13.59 13.19 -2.85
C VAL A 110 -13.33 13.48 -4.34
N GLY A 111 -12.60 14.56 -4.62
CA GLY A 111 -12.26 14.98 -5.97
C GLY A 111 -11.28 14.02 -6.66
N VAL A 112 -11.21 14.12 -7.98
CA VAL A 112 -10.26 13.34 -8.79
C VAL A 112 -8.81 13.67 -8.40
N ASP A 113 -8.55 14.90 -7.98
CA ASP A 113 -7.23 15.36 -7.56
C ASP A 113 -6.73 14.56 -6.35
N VAL A 114 -7.60 14.36 -5.34
CA VAL A 114 -7.26 13.56 -4.14
C VAL A 114 -6.98 12.09 -4.49
N VAL A 115 -7.73 11.54 -5.46
CA VAL A 115 -7.50 10.17 -5.93
C VAL A 115 -6.15 10.04 -6.62
N ILE A 116 -5.77 11.05 -7.42
CA ILE A 116 -4.47 11.10 -8.08
C ILE A 116 -3.35 11.17 -7.03
N ASP A 117 -3.47 12.03 -6.02
CA ASP A 117 -2.47 12.15 -4.96
C ASP A 117 -2.28 10.83 -4.19
N ILE A 118 -3.37 10.15 -3.84
CA ILE A 118 -3.31 8.83 -3.18
C ILE A 118 -2.63 7.80 -4.09
N LEU A 119 -2.91 7.82 -5.39
CA LEU A 119 -2.29 6.93 -6.36
C LEU A 119 -0.79 7.20 -6.48
N VAL A 120 -0.39 8.48 -6.54
CA VAL A 120 1.02 8.91 -6.55
C VAL A 120 1.73 8.42 -5.30
N ILE A 121 1.15 8.64 -4.12
CA ILE A 121 1.70 8.18 -2.84
C ILE A 121 1.92 6.66 -2.84
N ALA A 122 0.92 5.90 -3.32
CA ALA A 122 0.98 4.44 -3.35
C ALA A 122 2.07 3.93 -4.30
N VAL A 123 2.18 4.52 -5.51
CA VAL A 123 3.16 4.13 -6.53
C VAL A 123 4.57 4.54 -6.12
N VAL A 124 4.75 5.77 -5.62
CA VAL A 124 6.05 6.27 -5.13
C VAL A 124 6.55 5.42 -3.97
N GLY A 125 5.66 5.04 -3.05
CA GLY A 125 6.00 4.17 -1.92
C GLY A 125 6.39 2.77 -2.33
N GLY A 126 5.77 2.24 -3.38
CA GLY A 126 5.94 0.88 -3.89
C GLY A 126 4.81 -0.07 -3.48
N LEU A 127 4.12 -0.61 -4.47
CA LEU A 127 2.92 -1.45 -4.30
C LEU A 127 3.21 -2.89 -3.83
N ARG A 128 4.47 -3.33 -3.87
CA ARG A 128 4.84 -4.72 -3.55
C ARG A 128 4.91 -5.03 -2.07
N HIS A 129 5.04 -4.03 -1.23
CA HIS A 129 5.26 -4.20 0.20
C HIS A 129 4.29 -3.35 1.01
N PRO A 130 3.68 -3.88 2.07
CA PRO A 130 2.73 -3.11 2.90
C PRO A 130 3.34 -1.88 3.58
N VAL A 131 4.68 -1.80 3.71
CA VAL A 131 5.41 -0.61 4.20
C VAL A 131 5.49 0.49 3.14
N GLY A 132 5.34 0.14 1.84
CA GLY A 132 5.50 1.07 0.72
C GLY A 132 4.66 2.33 0.86
N PRO A 133 3.33 2.22 0.96
CA PRO A 133 2.46 3.39 1.05
C PRO A 133 2.77 4.31 2.23
N PHE A 134 3.26 3.78 3.37
CA PHE A 134 3.68 4.61 4.51
C PHE A 134 4.93 5.45 4.19
N LEU A 135 5.92 4.84 3.55
CA LEU A 135 7.11 5.58 3.10
C LEU A 135 6.76 6.58 2.00
N GLY A 136 5.85 6.20 1.10
CA GLY A 136 5.32 7.10 0.08
C GLY A 136 4.60 8.31 0.69
N ALA A 137 3.76 8.10 1.70
CA ALA A 137 3.07 9.18 2.40
C ALA A 137 4.05 10.12 3.11
N ILE A 138 5.06 9.58 3.80
CA ILE A 138 6.10 10.40 4.45
C ILE A 138 6.86 11.22 3.39
N ALA A 139 7.28 10.58 2.30
CA ALA A 139 7.99 11.26 1.23
C ALA A 139 7.13 12.34 0.57
N PHE A 140 5.84 12.06 0.35
CA PHE A 140 4.90 13.02 -0.23
C PHE A 140 4.69 14.24 0.67
N VAL A 141 4.44 14.02 1.96
CA VAL A 141 4.26 15.11 2.95
C VAL A 141 5.53 15.95 3.09
N LEU A 142 6.71 15.31 3.08
CA LEU A 142 7.98 16.04 3.08
C LEU A 142 8.14 16.88 1.81
N LEU A 143 7.85 16.29 0.65
CA LEU A 143 7.92 17.00 -0.63
C LEU A 143 6.94 18.18 -0.65
N GLU A 144 5.71 18.00 -0.18
CA GLU A 144 4.70 19.03 -0.09
C GLU A 144 5.18 20.20 0.79
N ASN A 145 5.69 19.92 1.99
CA ASN A 145 6.17 20.96 2.90
C ASN A 145 7.39 21.71 2.33
N PHE A 146 8.35 20.99 1.74
CA PHE A 146 9.53 21.64 1.14
C PHE A 146 9.20 22.40 -0.15
N ALA A 147 8.26 21.89 -0.94
CA ALA A 147 7.90 22.53 -2.20
C ALA A 147 7.10 23.82 -1.98
N ILE A 148 6.29 23.91 -0.93
CA ILE A 148 5.54 25.14 -0.58
C ILE A 148 6.49 26.26 -0.19
N ASP A 149 7.62 25.96 0.47
CA ASP A 149 8.60 26.95 0.91
C ASP A 149 9.50 27.44 -0.24
N LEU A 150 9.70 26.65 -1.29
CA LEU A 150 10.66 26.92 -2.37
C LEU A 150 10.03 27.32 -3.70
N ILE A 151 8.75 26.98 -3.93
CA ILE A 151 8.12 27.07 -5.25
C ILE A 151 6.69 27.57 -5.09
N ASP A 152 6.27 28.49 -5.97
CA ASP A 152 4.90 28.98 -6.03
C ASP A 152 3.90 27.83 -6.12
N ARG A 153 2.78 27.99 -5.40
CA ARG A 153 1.71 26.99 -5.28
C ARG A 153 1.14 26.52 -6.63
N GLU A 154 1.24 27.34 -7.66
CA GLU A 154 0.80 26.99 -9.03
C GLU A 154 1.70 25.96 -9.71
N ARG A 155 2.97 25.91 -9.37
CA ARG A 155 3.97 24.99 -9.94
C ARG A 155 4.08 23.67 -9.15
N PHE A 156 3.44 23.58 -8.00
CA PHE A 156 3.47 22.42 -7.11
C PHE A 156 3.00 21.14 -7.80
N ASN A 157 1.87 21.19 -8.53
CA ASN A 157 1.35 20.05 -9.29
C ASN A 157 2.31 19.55 -10.36
N THR A 158 3.08 20.47 -10.96
CA THR A 158 4.11 20.11 -11.95
C THR A 158 5.29 19.39 -11.30
N VAL A 159 5.70 19.81 -10.10
CA VAL A 159 6.78 19.17 -9.33
C VAL A 159 6.38 17.78 -8.88
N ILE A 160 5.14 17.60 -8.39
CA ILE A 160 4.62 16.27 -8.03
C ILE A 160 4.57 15.37 -9.26
N GLY A 161 4.04 15.87 -10.39
CA GLY A 161 3.98 15.10 -11.63
C GLY A 161 5.38 14.69 -12.13
N LEU A 162 6.37 15.59 -12.04
CA LEU A 162 7.74 15.30 -12.40
C LEU A 162 8.39 14.29 -11.44
N ALA A 163 8.19 14.45 -10.14
CA ALA A 163 8.68 13.50 -9.14
C ALA A 163 8.07 12.10 -9.34
N PHE A 164 6.77 12.05 -9.62
CA PHE A 164 6.08 10.80 -9.96
C PHE A 164 6.68 10.15 -11.21
N LEU A 165 6.85 10.93 -12.28
CA LEU A 165 7.44 10.44 -13.53
C LEU A 165 8.85 9.89 -13.31
N LEU A 166 9.69 10.59 -12.54
CA LEU A 166 11.03 10.14 -12.18
C LEU A 166 11.00 8.81 -11.42
N VAL A 167 10.13 8.68 -10.41
CA VAL A 167 10.03 7.45 -9.62
C VAL A 167 9.57 6.28 -10.49
N VAL A 168 8.57 6.48 -11.34
CA VAL A 168 8.04 5.42 -12.24
C VAL A 168 9.09 4.99 -13.25
N LEU A 169 9.87 5.93 -13.82
CA LEU A 169 10.91 5.62 -14.80
C LEU A 169 12.13 4.92 -14.18
N PHE A 170 12.58 5.38 -13.01
CA PHE A 170 13.82 4.88 -12.39
C PHE A 170 13.59 3.73 -11.41
N SER A 171 12.41 3.61 -10.83
CA SER A 171 12.10 2.59 -9.83
C SER A 171 10.68 2.05 -9.96
N PRO A 172 10.45 1.06 -10.85
CA PRO A 172 9.14 0.43 -11.00
C PRO A 172 8.66 -0.29 -9.72
N ASP A 173 9.57 -0.50 -8.75
CA ASP A 173 9.28 -1.07 -7.43
C ASP A 173 9.12 0.00 -6.34
N GLY A 174 9.12 1.29 -6.69
CA GLY A 174 9.01 2.42 -5.77
C GLY A 174 10.28 2.66 -4.93
N LEU A 175 10.19 3.57 -3.95
CA LEU A 175 11.28 3.91 -3.02
C LEU A 175 11.83 2.68 -2.28
N LEU A 176 10.98 1.72 -1.96
CA LEU A 176 11.37 0.44 -1.36
C LEU A 176 12.24 -0.41 -2.28
N GLY A 177 12.02 -0.37 -3.59
CA GLY A 177 12.86 -1.06 -4.58
C GLY A 177 14.29 -0.51 -4.58
N ILE A 178 14.45 0.81 -4.44
CA ILE A 178 15.77 1.46 -4.33
C ILE A 178 16.46 1.02 -3.05
N TRP A 179 15.74 1.04 -1.92
CA TRP A 179 16.27 0.59 -0.63
C TRP A 179 16.73 -0.88 -0.65
N GLN A 180 15.96 -1.76 -1.27
CA GLN A 180 16.32 -3.17 -1.40
C GLN A 180 17.52 -3.40 -2.32
N ARG A 181 17.72 -2.56 -3.33
CA ARG A 181 18.89 -2.60 -4.21
C ARG A 181 20.16 -2.05 -3.55
N LEU A 182 20.02 -1.08 -2.63
CA LEU A 182 21.15 -0.56 -1.86
C LEU A 182 21.59 -1.51 -0.72
N LYS A 183 20.63 -2.23 -0.11
CA LYS A 183 20.89 -3.14 1.03
C LYS A 183 21.87 -4.29 0.74
N PRO A 184 21.89 -4.95 -0.44
CA PRO A 184 22.83 -6.04 -0.72
C PRO A 184 24.29 -5.58 -0.92
N ARG A 185 24.56 -4.27 -1.05
CA ARG A 185 25.93 -3.76 -1.09
C ARG A 185 26.57 -3.59 0.29
N LEU A 186 25.78 -3.62 1.35
CA LEU A 186 26.23 -3.43 2.74
C LEU A 186 26.34 -4.71 3.56
N LEU A 187 25.80 -5.84 3.07
CA LEU A 187 25.91 -7.14 3.73
C LEU A 187 26.46 -8.17 2.73
N PRO A 188 27.69 -8.70 2.95
CA PRO A 188 28.22 -9.76 2.09
C PRO A 188 27.33 -11.00 2.20
N LYS A 189 26.83 -11.44 1.06
CA LYS A 189 26.03 -12.66 0.89
C LYS A 189 26.77 -13.83 1.52
N ARG A 190 26.30 -14.32 2.64
CA ARG A 190 26.75 -15.62 3.21
C ARG A 190 26.47 -16.68 2.16
N ARG A 191 27.51 -17.08 1.43
CA ARG A 191 27.47 -18.19 0.51
C ARG A 191 27.01 -19.42 1.26
N SER A 192 25.82 -19.91 0.95
CA SER A 192 25.37 -21.22 1.37
C SER A 192 26.30 -22.25 0.72
N ALA A 193 27.23 -22.75 1.50
CA ALA A 193 28.19 -23.78 1.13
C ALA A 193 27.55 -25.18 1.19
N ASN A 194 26.43 -25.37 0.50
CA ASN A 194 25.78 -26.68 0.49
C ASN A 194 25.19 -27.08 -0.89
N GLN A 195 25.89 -26.72 -1.98
CA GLN A 195 25.53 -27.23 -3.32
C GLN A 195 26.63 -28.07 -4.00
N SER A 196 27.63 -28.54 -3.26
CA SER A 196 28.74 -29.34 -3.85
C SER A 196 28.66 -30.83 -3.54
N GLN A 197 27.52 -31.40 -3.20
CA GLN A 197 27.39 -32.83 -2.89
C GLN A 197 26.33 -33.58 -3.72
N ILE A 198 25.92 -33.05 -4.87
CA ILE A 198 25.16 -33.85 -5.81
C ILE A 198 26.02 -34.01 -7.08
N LYS A 199 27.01 -34.88 -6.98
CA LYS A 199 27.71 -35.41 -8.13
C LYS A 199 26.75 -36.37 -8.85
N PRO A 200 26.36 -36.14 -10.11
CA PRO A 200 25.55 -37.12 -10.83
C PRO A 200 26.36 -38.40 -11.00
N ALA A 201 25.78 -39.52 -10.57
CA ALA A 201 26.33 -40.85 -10.81
C ALA A 201 26.47 -41.06 -12.33
N ASN A 202 27.68 -41.37 -12.74
CA ASN A 202 28.05 -41.68 -14.12
C ASN A 202 27.39 -43.03 -14.55
N PRO A 203 26.50 -43.09 -15.55
CA PRO A 203 25.92 -44.31 -16.05
C PRO A 203 26.80 -44.89 -17.20
N ALA A 204 28.01 -45.25 -16.89
CA ALA A 204 28.85 -45.88 -17.90
C ALA A 204 29.68 -46.98 -17.27
N THR A 205 29.09 -48.16 -17.06
CA THR A 205 29.77 -49.46 -17.11
C THR A 205 28.75 -50.61 -17.03
N THR A 206 27.93 -50.78 -18.05
CA THR A 206 27.39 -52.11 -18.37
C THR A 206 28.25 -52.67 -19.47
N ASN A 207 29.30 -53.31 -19.06
CA ASN A 207 30.10 -54.19 -19.95
C ASN A 207 29.23 -55.36 -20.37
N HIS A 208 28.95 -55.41 -21.66
CA HIS A 208 28.64 -56.66 -22.38
C HIS A 208 29.83 -57.64 -22.24
N GLN A 209 29.60 -58.69 -21.53
CA GLN A 209 30.31 -59.93 -21.80
C GLN A 209 29.28 -60.95 -22.26
N SER A 210 29.17 -61.07 -23.59
CA SER A 210 28.73 -62.24 -24.28
C SER A 210 29.94 -63.13 -24.40
N GLY A 211 29.82 -64.39 -24.04
CA GLY A 211 30.80 -65.42 -24.20
C GLY A 211 30.14 -66.78 -24.08
N ASP A 212 30.01 -67.42 -25.19
CA ASP A 212 29.87 -68.87 -25.45
C ASP A 212 28.69 -69.60 -24.81
#